data_4715a9edde775c7c3ca99062dee4579a
#
_entry.id   4715a9edde775c7c3ca99062dee4579a
#
_cell.length_a   1.000
_cell.length_b   1.000
_cell.length_c   1.000
_cell.angle_alpha   90.00
_cell.angle_beta   90.00
_cell.angle_gamma   90.00
#
_symmetry.space_group_name_H-M   'P 1'
#
loop_
_entity.id
_entity.type
_entity.pdbx_description
1 polymer ?
#
loop_
_entity_poly.entity_id
_entity_poly.type
_entity_poly.pdbx_seq_one_letter_code
_entity_poly.pdbx_strand_id
1 'polypeptide(L)'
;MEKIRFQIREKELTLYPAQGEDRPLIVFNTVMGDGEELAQALRALDAPDCNLLVVGKLQWYHDMTPWSCPPLSKRDPAATGGADAYLETLASDIVPAARERIRGSAPYVGIAGYSLAGLFALYAMYRCDCFARVASMSGSLWFPKFREYVLRHELMRQPEMLYMSLGDAEAKTKHAVLKTVQENTEAILQHYQELGVDVRWELNPGNHFRDAAMRSAKGIKAILEVRG
;
A
#
# COMPACT_ATOMS: atom_id res chain seq x y z
N MET A 1 3.49 9.80 -20.80
CA MET A 1 2.32 10.44 -20.19
C MET A 1 2.77 11.72 -19.50
N GLU A 2 2.00 12.78 -19.66
CA GLU A 2 2.20 14.00 -18.89
C GLU A 2 1.90 13.69 -17.41
N LYS A 3 2.86 13.95 -16.53
CA LYS A 3 2.71 13.75 -15.10
C LYS A 3 2.67 15.11 -14.40
N ILE A 4 1.77 15.25 -13.44
CA ILE A 4 1.57 16.47 -12.66
C ILE A 4 2.35 16.33 -11.36
N ARG A 5 3.30 17.23 -11.10
CA ARG A 5 4.03 17.28 -9.85
C ARG A 5 3.55 18.45 -9.00
N PHE A 6 3.34 18.20 -7.73
CA PHE A 6 2.95 19.21 -6.75
C PHE A 6 3.42 18.81 -5.36
N GLN A 7 3.24 19.68 -4.39
CA GLN A 7 3.67 19.43 -3.01
C GLN A 7 2.52 19.79 -2.07
N ILE A 8 2.31 18.94 -1.07
CA ILE A 8 1.43 19.21 0.07
C ILE A 8 2.24 19.03 1.33
N ARG A 9 2.33 20.08 2.14
CA ARG A 9 3.24 20.15 3.29
C ARG A 9 4.67 19.78 2.83
N GLU A 10 5.27 18.76 3.44
CA GLU A 10 6.62 18.29 3.10
C GLU A 10 6.64 17.12 2.09
N LYS A 11 5.46 16.62 1.67
CA LYS A 11 5.35 15.48 0.76
C LYS A 11 5.43 15.91 -0.70
N GLU A 12 6.21 15.17 -1.47
CA GLU A 12 6.30 15.33 -2.93
C GLU A 12 5.32 14.39 -3.61
N LEU A 13 4.51 14.94 -4.49
CA LEU A 13 3.39 14.24 -5.12
C LEU A 13 3.59 14.21 -6.63
N THR A 14 3.50 13.02 -7.21
CA THR A 14 3.48 12.82 -8.65
C THR A 14 2.18 12.12 -9.02
N LEU A 15 1.32 12.82 -9.72
CA LEU A 15 0.09 12.28 -10.27
C LEU A 15 0.30 11.91 -11.74
N TYR A 16 -0.01 10.68 -12.08
CA TYR A 16 -0.16 10.16 -13.44
C TYR A 16 -1.65 10.11 -13.75
N PRO A 17 -2.21 11.11 -14.46
CA PRO A 17 -3.63 11.15 -14.74
C PRO A 17 -4.05 10.00 -15.64
N ALA A 18 -5.26 9.52 -15.45
CA ALA A 18 -5.92 8.58 -16.34
C ALA A 18 -6.12 9.18 -17.74
N GLN A 19 -6.27 8.32 -18.74
CA GLN A 19 -6.59 8.75 -20.10
C GLN A 19 -8.08 9.12 -20.25
N GLY A 20 -8.95 8.35 -19.59
CA GLY A 20 -10.39 8.58 -19.55
C GLY A 20 -10.83 9.44 -18.38
N GLU A 21 -12.08 9.89 -18.42
CA GLU A 21 -12.77 10.54 -17.31
C GLU A 21 -13.33 9.52 -16.33
N ASP A 22 -13.62 9.96 -15.11
CA ASP A 22 -14.26 9.17 -14.05
C ASP A 22 -13.52 7.85 -13.76
N ARG A 23 -12.18 7.93 -13.68
CA ARG A 23 -11.34 6.77 -13.37
C ARG A 23 -10.94 6.80 -11.89
N PRO A 24 -10.78 5.61 -11.26
CA PRO A 24 -10.39 5.52 -9.86
C PRO A 24 -9.06 6.22 -9.59
N LEU A 25 -8.89 6.67 -8.34
CA LEU A 25 -7.64 7.23 -7.84
C LEU A 25 -6.93 6.18 -6.97
N ILE A 26 -5.73 5.77 -7.37
CA ILE A 26 -4.89 4.85 -6.61
C ILE A 26 -3.75 5.62 -5.97
N VAL A 27 -3.69 5.60 -4.66
CA VAL A 27 -2.60 6.18 -3.86
C VAL A 27 -1.52 5.14 -3.65
N PHE A 28 -0.28 5.46 -4.01
CA PHE A 28 0.89 4.61 -3.81
C PHE A 28 1.97 5.36 -3.03
N ASN A 29 2.28 4.86 -1.83
CA ASN A 29 3.35 5.40 -0.99
C ASN A 29 4.69 4.78 -1.35
N THR A 30 5.72 5.60 -1.59
CA THR A 30 7.05 5.12 -1.98
C THR A 30 8.17 5.71 -1.14
N VAL A 31 9.22 4.91 -0.88
CA VAL A 31 10.43 5.35 -0.17
C VAL A 31 11.29 6.24 -1.05
N MET A 32 11.27 6.03 -2.35
CA MET A 32 12.05 6.81 -3.32
C MET A 32 11.48 6.74 -4.73
N GLY A 33 11.89 7.70 -5.54
CA GLY A 33 11.42 7.83 -6.93
C GLY A 33 10.04 8.49 -7.02
N ASP A 34 9.63 8.73 -8.24
CA ASP A 34 8.36 9.38 -8.56
C ASP A 34 7.30 8.40 -9.13
N GLY A 35 7.60 7.10 -9.11
CA GLY A 35 6.69 6.05 -9.58
C GLY A 35 6.76 5.75 -11.07
N GLU A 36 7.75 6.26 -11.80
CA GLU A 36 7.87 6.02 -13.25
C GLU A 36 7.95 4.53 -13.60
N GLU A 37 8.77 3.75 -12.87
CA GLU A 37 8.88 2.30 -13.07
C GLU A 37 7.54 1.58 -12.80
N LEU A 38 6.80 2.02 -11.78
CA LEU A 38 5.48 1.49 -11.48
C LEU A 38 4.48 1.81 -12.59
N ALA A 39 4.46 3.06 -13.07
CA ALA A 39 3.59 3.46 -14.17
C ALA A 39 3.91 2.71 -15.47
N GLN A 40 5.19 2.41 -15.74
CA GLN A 40 5.62 1.56 -16.87
C GLN A 40 5.17 0.11 -16.68
N ALA A 41 5.32 -0.45 -15.48
CA ALA A 41 4.89 -1.82 -15.18
C ALA A 41 3.35 -1.99 -15.30
N LEU A 42 2.56 -1.00 -14.89
CA LEU A 42 1.10 -1.01 -15.07
C LEU A 42 0.72 -1.05 -16.55
N ARG A 43 1.40 -0.26 -17.40
CA ARG A 43 1.20 -0.31 -18.85
C ARG A 43 1.58 -1.67 -19.44
N ALA A 44 2.71 -2.23 -19.03
CA ALA A 44 3.18 -3.53 -19.50
C ALA A 44 2.24 -4.68 -19.12
N LEU A 45 1.45 -4.51 -18.06
CA LEU A 45 0.45 -5.47 -17.62
C LEU A 45 -0.94 -5.20 -18.24
N ASP A 46 -1.13 -4.22 -19.11
CA ASP A 46 -2.44 -3.77 -19.59
C ASP A 46 -3.42 -3.57 -18.40
N ALA A 47 -2.96 -2.88 -17.35
CA ALA A 47 -3.80 -2.59 -16.20
C ALA A 47 -4.95 -1.65 -16.61
N PRO A 48 -6.15 -1.79 -16.01
CA PRO A 48 -7.24 -0.85 -16.22
C PRO A 48 -6.80 0.59 -15.97
N ASP A 49 -7.33 1.52 -16.74
CA ASP A 49 -7.00 2.95 -16.67
C ASP A 49 -7.36 3.53 -15.32
N CYS A 50 -6.42 4.23 -14.70
CA CYS A 50 -6.57 4.84 -13.38
C CYS A 50 -5.74 6.10 -13.23
N ASN A 51 -6.10 6.93 -12.28
CA ASN A 51 -5.26 8.00 -11.79
C ASN A 51 -4.30 7.41 -10.73
N LEU A 52 -2.99 7.43 -10.99
CA LEU A 52 -1.99 6.94 -10.04
C LEU A 52 -1.33 8.14 -9.33
N LEU A 53 -1.59 8.28 -8.04
CA LEU A 53 -0.92 9.25 -7.18
C LEU A 53 0.21 8.60 -6.43
N VAL A 54 1.44 8.98 -6.72
CA VAL A 54 2.63 8.54 -6.00
C VAL A 54 3.01 9.59 -4.97
N VAL A 55 3.11 9.16 -3.71
CA VAL A 55 3.50 10.01 -2.57
C VAL A 55 4.92 9.66 -2.16
N GLY A 56 5.81 10.60 -2.34
CA GLY A 56 7.23 10.51 -1.98
C GLY A 56 7.63 11.43 -0.83
N LYS A 57 8.95 11.48 -0.55
CA LYS A 57 9.53 12.26 0.56
C LYS A 57 8.89 11.94 1.92
N LEU A 58 8.65 10.65 2.13
CA LEU A 58 8.10 10.13 3.37
C LEU A 58 9.19 9.99 4.42
N GLN A 59 8.86 10.29 5.67
CA GLN A 59 9.65 9.86 6.81
C GLN A 59 9.35 8.37 7.05
N TRP A 60 9.98 7.49 6.25
CA TRP A 60 9.57 6.10 6.02
C TRP A 60 9.25 5.31 7.29
N TYR A 61 10.16 5.34 8.28
CA TYR A 61 9.99 4.64 9.55
C TYR A 61 9.12 5.39 10.56
N HIS A 62 8.65 6.58 10.21
CA HIS A 62 7.67 7.35 10.97
C HIS A 62 6.28 7.22 10.33
N ASP A 63 6.14 7.69 9.10
CA ASP A 63 4.85 7.80 8.41
C ASP A 63 4.20 6.43 8.12
N MET A 64 5.01 5.37 7.93
CA MET A 64 4.52 4.04 7.52
C MET A 64 4.36 3.06 8.70
N THR A 65 4.57 3.49 9.94
CA THR A 65 4.53 2.60 11.10
C THR A 65 3.49 3.02 12.11
N PRO A 66 2.63 2.08 12.60
CA PRO A 66 1.53 2.37 13.51
C PRO A 66 1.98 2.82 14.91
N TRP A 67 3.11 2.30 15.38
CA TRP A 67 3.68 2.58 16.71
C TRP A 67 5.20 2.45 16.68
N SER A 68 5.81 2.87 17.79
CA SER A 68 7.27 2.78 17.94
C SER A 68 7.74 1.33 18.06
N CYS A 69 8.86 1.04 17.41
CA CYS A 69 9.51 -0.26 17.44
C CYS A 69 11.03 -0.08 17.34
N PRO A 70 11.83 -0.85 18.08
CA PRO A 70 13.28 -0.85 17.93
C PRO A 70 13.70 -1.18 16.48
N PRO A 71 14.87 -0.69 16.05
CA PRO A 71 15.36 -1.00 14.72
C PRO A 71 15.64 -2.51 14.55
N LEU A 72 15.47 -3.02 13.34
CA LEU A 72 15.79 -4.42 13.01
C LEU A 72 17.29 -4.71 13.10
N SER A 73 18.11 -3.73 12.80
CA SER A 73 19.55 -3.80 12.92
C SER A 73 20.12 -2.46 13.40
N LYS A 74 21.42 -2.45 13.81
CA LYS A 74 22.12 -1.22 14.22
C LYS A 74 22.22 -0.15 13.12
N ARG A 75 21.94 -0.52 11.86
CA ARG A 75 22.01 0.38 10.71
C ARG A 75 20.65 0.97 10.33
N ASP A 76 19.58 0.38 10.81
CA ASP A 76 18.23 0.83 10.49
C ASP A 76 17.77 1.89 11.49
N PRO A 77 16.98 2.88 11.07
CA PRO A 77 16.28 3.77 11.99
C PRO A 77 15.24 2.99 12.81
N ALA A 78 14.95 3.49 14.01
CA ALA A 78 13.81 3.00 14.77
C ALA A 78 12.48 3.47 14.14
N ALA A 79 11.47 2.63 14.20
CA ALA A 79 10.10 3.07 13.89
C ALA A 79 9.59 3.98 15.01
N THR A 80 8.92 5.06 14.66
CA THR A 80 8.47 6.08 15.63
C THR A 80 6.95 6.27 15.70
N GLY A 81 6.18 5.56 14.85
CA GLY A 81 4.73 5.44 15.04
C GLY A 81 3.92 6.67 14.64
N GLY A 82 4.20 7.27 13.48
CA GLY A 82 3.51 8.45 12.96
C GLY A 82 2.39 8.16 11.96
N ALA A 83 2.00 6.90 11.77
CA ALA A 83 1.04 6.51 10.73
C ALA A 83 -0.32 7.22 10.86
N ASP A 84 -0.84 7.45 12.06
CA ASP A 84 -2.13 8.14 12.24
C ASP A 84 -2.06 9.60 11.74
N ALA A 85 -1.04 10.35 12.10
CA ALA A 85 -0.87 11.75 11.66
C ALA A 85 -0.65 11.86 10.14
N TYR A 86 0.10 10.90 9.58
CA TYR A 86 0.27 10.83 8.14
C TYR A 86 -1.03 10.45 7.43
N LEU A 87 -1.78 9.49 7.94
CA LEU A 87 -3.07 9.08 7.38
C LEU A 87 -4.08 10.24 7.38
N GLU A 88 -4.12 11.04 8.44
CA GLU A 88 -4.93 12.25 8.50
C GLU A 88 -4.53 13.23 7.38
N THR A 89 -3.23 13.49 7.21
CA THR A 89 -2.72 14.34 6.12
C THR A 89 -3.06 13.76 4.75
N LEU A 90 -2.96 12.45 4.58
CA LEU A 90 -3.27 11.77 3.33
C LEU A 90 -4.75 11.90 2.97
N ALA A 91 -5.64 11.67 3.94
CA ALA A 91 -7.08 11.69 3.73
C ALA A 91 -7.64 13.12 3.59
N SER A 92 -7.15 14.06 4.40
CA SER A 92 -7.72 15.41 4.49
C SER A 92 -7.09 16.42 3.54
N ASP A 93 -5.83 16.27 3.14
CA ASP A 93 -5.12 17.24 2.32
C ASP A 93 -4.71 16.64 0.96
N ILE A 94 -4.06 15.48 0.96
CA ILE A 94 -3.42 14.92 -0.24
C ILE A 94 -4.45 14.35 -1.23
N VAL A 95 -5.37 13.51 -0.77
CA VAL A 95 -6.41 12.91 -1.62
C VAL A 95 -7.34 13.97 -2.20
N PRO A 96 -7.86 14.94 -1.45
CA PRO A 96 -8.64 16.04 -2.01
C PRO A 96 -7.88 16.84 -3.07
N ALA A 97 -6.63 17.22 -2.81
CA ALA A 97 -5.80 17.96 -3.76
C ALA A 97 -5.54 17.17 -5.06
N ALA A 98 -5.41 15.82 -4.97
CA ALA A 98 -5.28 14.99 -6.16
C ALA A 98 -6.60 14.92 -6.95
N ARG A 99 -7.74 14.83 -6.25
CA ARG A 99 -9.08 14.83 -6.89
C ARG A 99 -9.38 16.10 -7.69
N GLU A 100 -8.86 17.24 -7.29
CA GLU A 100 -8.99 18.50 -8.04
C GLU A 100 -8.19 18.51 -9.36
N ARG A 101 -7.26 17.57 -9.54
CA ARG A 101 -6.32 17.50 -10.67
C ARG A 101 -6.57 16.35 -11.63
N ILE A 102 -7.59 15.55 -11.38
CA ILE A 102 -8.00 14.46 -12.29
C ILE A 102 -9.14 14.91 -13.19
N ARG A 103 -9.39 14.15 -14.25
CA ARG A 103 -10.53 14.38 -15.16
C ARG A 103 -11.79 13.75 -14.59
N GLY A 104 -12.85 14.52 -14.50
CA GLY A 104 -14.10 14.05 -13.91
C GLY A 104 -13.98 13.75 -12.41
N SER A 105 -14.60 12.69 -11.93
CA SER A 105 -14.58 12.26 -10.55
C SER A 105 -13.93 10.87 -10.39
N ALA A 106 -13.30 10.63 -9.23
CA ALA A 106 -12.86 9.27 -8.91
C ALA A 106 -14.01 8.50 -8.26
N PRO A 107 -14.53 7.41 -8.88
CA PRO A 107 -15.62 6.61 -8.30
C PRO A 107 -15.24 5.97 -6.96
N TYR A 108 -13.96 5.70 -6.77
CA TYR A 108 -13.39 5.28 -5.49
C TYR A 108 -11.92 5.69 -5.38
N VAL A 109 -11.41 5.65 -4.16
CA VAL A 109 -9.97 5.76 -3.88
C VAL A 109 -9.47 4.40 -3.40
N GLY A 110 -8.39 3.93 -4.01
CA GLY A 110 -7.64 2.78 -3.53
C GLY A 110 -6.33 3.19 -2.90
N ILE A 111 -5.81 2.37 -1.98
CA ILE A 111 -4.47 2.54 -1.43
C ILE A 111 -3.63 1.29 -1.70
N ALA A 112 -2.41 1.51 -2.13
CA ALA A 112 -1.47 0.44 -2.44
C ALA A 112 -0.09 0.76 -1.85
N GLY A 113 0.64 -0.27 -1.41
CA GLY A 113 1.98 -0.08 -0.91
C GLY A 113 2.81 -1.35 -0.90
N TYR A 114 4.13 -1.17 -0.98
CA TYR A 114 5.14 -2.22 -0.89
C TYR A 114 5.86 -2.12 0.45
N SER A 115 6.21 -3.25 1.07
CA SER A 115 7.00 -3.27 2.31
C SER A 115 6.28 -2.57 3.48
N LEU A 116 6.88 -1.58 4.15
CA LEU A 116 6.22 -0.80 5.20
C LEU A 116 4.99 -0.02 4.68
N ALA A 117 4.97 0.41 3.42
CA ALA A 117 3.78 0.99 2.83
C ALA A 117 2.66 -0.04 2.62
N GLY A 118 2.99 -1.34 2.44
CA GLY A 118 2.02 -2.43 2.46
C GLY A 118 1.44 -2.68 3.84
N LEU A 119 2.25 -2.59 4.89
CA LEU A 119 1.80 -2.58 6.29
C LEU A 119 0.85 -1.40 6.54
N PHE A 120 1.25 -0.19 6.14
CA PHE A 120 0.45 1.03 6.28
C PHE A 120 -0.90 0.93 5.54
N ALA A 121 -0.92 0.36 4.34
CA ALA A 121 -2.16 0.17 3.58
C ALA A 121 -3.17 -0.70 4.33
N LEU A 122 -2.72 -1.79 4.98
CA LEU A 122 -3.60 -2.60 5.83
C LEU A 122 -4.00 -1.86 7.12
N TYR A 123 -3.07 -1.13 7.74
CA TYR A 123 -3.37 -0.34 8.94
C TYR A 123 -4.44 0.73 8.67
N ALA A 124 -4.40 1.37 7.51
CA ALA A 124 -5.36 2.38 7.10
C ALA A 124 -6.82 1.89 7.12
N MET A 125 -7.07 0.58 6.86
CA MET A 125 -8.41 -0.01 6.91
C MET A 125 -9.07 0.07 8.30
N TYR A 126 -8.26 0.17 9.35
CA TYR A 126 -8.71 0.27 10.75
C TYR A 126 -8.87 1.71 11.24
N ARG A 127 -8.37 2.69 10.47
CA ARG A 127 -8.24 4.09 10.91
C ARG A 127 -8.95 5.09 10.02
N CYS A 128 -9.34 4.68 8.80
CA CYS A 128 -10.00 5.52 7.81
C CYS A 128 -10.95 4.68 6.95
N ASP A 129 -12.09 5.24 6.59
CA ASP A 129 -13.07 4.65 5.67
C ASP A 129 -12.90 5.13 4.22
N CYS A 130 -11.89 5.96 3.98
CA CYS A 130 -11.69 6.66 2.71
C CYS A 130 -11.17 5.76 1.57
N PHE A 131 -10.64 4.58 1.87
CA PHE A 131 -10.10 3.66 0.88
C PHE A 131 -11.04 2.47 0.64
N ALA A 132 -11.64 2.42 -0.56
CA ALA A 132 -12.54 1.34 -0.93
C ALA A 132 -11.81 0.05 -1.32
N ARG A 133 -10.59 0.16 -1.85
CA ARG A 133 -9.80 -0.99 -2.30
C ARG A 133 -8.36 -0.87 -1.82
N VAL A 134 -7.76 -1.99 -1.43
CA VAL A 134 -6.47 -2.01 -0.74
C VAL A 134 -5.55 -3.05 -1.36
N ALA A 135 -4.27 -2.69 -1.54
CA ALA A 135 -3.24 -3.62 -1.99
C ALA A 135 -1.99 -3.55 -1.11
N SER A 136 -1.63 -4.67 -0.51
CA SER A 136 -0.42 -4.85 0.31
C SER A 136 0.52 -5.83 -0.38
N MET A 137 1.56 -5.32 -1.02
CA MET A 137 2.56 -6.13 -1.72
C MET A 137 3.80 -6.29 -0.85
N SER A 138 4.17 -7.56 -0.59
CA SER A 138 5.31 -7.87 0.29
C SER A 138 5.31 -7.06 1.58
N GLY A 139 4.10 -6.89 2.17
CA GLY A 139 3.88 -6.05 3.34
C GLY A 139 4.76 -6.49 4.51
N SER A 140 5.31 -5.53 5.25
CA SER A 140 6.18 -5.77 6.41
C SER A 140 5.39 -6.32 7.61
N LEU A 141 4.64 -7.42 7.40
CA LEU A 141 3.73 -7.99 8.39
C LEU A 141 4.46 -8.74 9.52
N TRP A 142 5.79 -8.76 9.46
CA TRP A 142 6.66 -9.09 10.58
C TRP A 142 6.67 -7.98 11.66
N PHE A 143 6.09 -6.82 11.39
CA PHE A 143 6.11 -5.67 12.33
C PHE A 143 5.49 -6.07 13.67
N PRO A 144 6.20 -5.83 14.81
CA PRO A 144 5.80 -6.36 16.10
C PRO A 144 4.37 -5.94 16.49
N LYS A 145 3.59 -6.91 16.97
CA LYS A 145 2.19 -6.75 17.43
C LYS A 145 1.18 -6.40 16.33
N PHE A 146 1.59 -6.32 15.04
CA PHE A 146 0.64 -5.98 13.98
C PHE A 146 -0.38 -7.09 13.72
N ARG A 147 0.06 -8.37 13.74
CA ARG A 147 -0.86 -9.51 13.65
C ARG A 147 -1.91 -9.48 14.78
N GLU A 148 -1.48 -9.29 16.03
CA GLU A 148 -2.38 -9.20 17.18
C GLU A 148 -3.33 -8.00 17.07
N TYR A 149 -2.85 -6.89 16.53
CA TYR A 149 -3.67 -5.72 16.28
C TYR A 149 -4.78 -6.05 15.29
N VAL A 150 -4.44 -6.63 14.13
CA VAL A 150 -5.41 -7.04 13.10
C VAL A 150 -6.48 -8.00 13.66
N LEU A 151 -6.06 -8.99 14.44
CA LEU A 151 -6.98 -10.02 14.98
C LEU A 151 -7.92 -9.51 16.10
N ARG A 152 -7.66 -8.31 16.66
CA ARG A 152 -8.41 -7.79 17.81
C ARG A 152 -9.21 -6.53 17.52
N HIS A 153 -9.02 -5.90 16.37
CA HIS A 153 -9.69 -4.65 16.03
C HIS A 153 -10.63 -4.86 14.84
N GLU A 154 -11.72 -4.13 14.87
CA GLU A 154 -12.68 -4.12 13.76
C GLU A 154 -12.20 -3.17 12.65
N LEU A 155 -12.50 -3.52 11.41
CA LEU A 155 -12.27 -2.66 10.26
C LEU A 155 -13.20 -1.44 10.34
N MET A 156 -12.68 -0.25 10.09
CA MET A 156 -13.50 0.96 10.00
C MET A 156 -14.42 0.90 8.78
N ARG A 157 -13.91 0.31 7.70
CA ARG A 157 -14.65 -0.04 6.50
C ARG A 157 -14.11 -1.35 5.93
N GLN A 158 -15.00 -2.28 5.60
CA GLN A 158 -14.62 -3.47 4.85
C GLN A 158 -14.28 -3.06 3.42
N PRO A 159 -13.08 -3.38 2.91
CA PRO A 159 -12.72 -3.04 1.54
C PRO A 159 -13.55 -3.86 0.54
N GLU A 160 -13.89 -3.27 -0.60
CA GLU A 160 -14.54 -3.95 -1.72
C GLU A 160 -13.64 -5.02 -2.34
N MET A 161 -12.33 -4.81 -2.27
CA MET A 161 -11.30 -5.72 -2.74
C MET A 161 -10.02 -5.49 -1.95
N LEU A 162 -9.43 -6.57 -1.48
CA LEU A 162 -8.09 -6.59 -0.88
C LEU A 162 -7.17 -7.48 -1.73
N TYR A 163 -6.00 -6.98 -2.07
CA TYR A 163 -4.92 -7.79 -2.62
C TYR A 163 -3.78 -7.89 -1.62
N MET A 164 -3.28 -9.09 -1.43
CA MET A 164 -2.09 -9.35 -0.61
C MET A 164 -1.10 -10.21 -1.39
N SER A 165 0.18 -9.93 -1.28
CA SER A 165 1.21 -10.80 -1.86
C SER A 165 2.48 -10.86 -1.00
N LEU A 166 3.26 -11.90 -1.21
CA LEU A 166 4.56 -12.12 -0.57
C LEU A 166 5.52 -12.81 -1.55
N GLY A 167 6.81 -12.65 -1.36
CA GLY A 167 7.81 -13.48 -2.05
C GLY A 167 8.04 -14.81 -1.31
N ASP A 168 8.13 -15.91 -2.04
CA ASP A 168 8.31 -17.28 -1.51
C ASP A 168 9.64 -17.52 -0.78
N ALA A 169 10.56 -16.56 -0.88
CA ALA A 169 11.85 -16.59 -0.19
C ALA A 169 12.01 -15.49 0.88
N GLU A 170 10.98 -14.66 1.15
CA GLU A 170 11.10 -13.57 2.12
C GLU A 170 11.28 -14.06 3.57
N ALA A 171 10.62 -15.17 3.92
CA ALA A 171 10.79 -15.80 5.24
C ALA A 171 12.07 -16.65 5.37
N LYS A 172 12.78 -16.90 4.25
CA LYS A 172 14.03 -17.70 4.23
C LYS A 172 15.21 -16.87 4.71
N THR A 173 15.17 -16.43 5.96
CA THR A 173 16.20 -15.59 6.60
C THR A 173 16.53 -16.11 8.00
N LYS A 174 17.76 -15.83 8.47
CA LYS A 174 18.17 -16.13 9.86
C LYS A 174 17.69 -15.07 10.87
N HIS A 175 17.16 -13.94 10.39
CA HIS A 175 16.70 -12.86 11.27
C HIS A 175 15.41 -13.25 11.98
N ALA A 176 15.44 -13.28 13.33
CA ALA A 176 14.36 -13.83 14.15
C ALA A 176 12.98 -13.15 13.92
N VAL A 177 12.98 -11.85 13.62
CA VAL A 177 11.75 -11.09 13.35
C VAL A 177 11.31 -11.26 11.89
N LEU A 178 12.20 -11.06 10.92
CA LEU A 178 11.84 -11.10 9.49
C LEU A 178 11.32 -12.47 9.05
N LYS A 179 11.82 -13.57 9.63
CA LYS A 179 11.36 -14.93 9.27
C LYS A 179 9.88 -15.17 9.57
N THR A 180 9.25 -14.35 10.42
CA THR A 180 7.83 -14.49 10.80
C THR A 180 6.88 -13.91 9.74
N VAL A 181 7.41 -13.24 8.71
CA VAL A 181 6.59 -12.51 7.74
C VAL A 181 5.56 -13.40 7.05
N GLN A 182 5.93 -14.62 6.66
CA GLN A 182 5.01 -15.54 5.97
C GLN A 182 3.90 -16.00 6.91
N GLU A 183 4.24 -16.51 8.08
CA GLU A 183 3.26 -16.97 9.09
C GLU A 183 2.26 -15.85 9.46
N ASN A 184 2.76 -14.64 9.70
CA ASN A 184 1.92 -13.50 10.03
C ASN A 184 1.02 -13.11 8.84
N THR A 185 1.55 -13.12 7.62
CA THR A 185 0.77 -12.81 6.41
C THR A 185 -0.35 -13.81 6.20
N GLU A 186 -0.07 -15.11 6.33
CA GLU A 186 -1.05 -16.18 6.19
C GLU A 186 -2.15 -16.10 7.25
N ALA A 187 -1.78 -15.82 8.51
CA ALA A 187 -2.75 -15.65 9.59
C ALA A 187 -3.65 -14.42 9.39
N ILE A 188 -3.09 -13.31 8.92
CA ILE A 188 -3.86 -12.08 8.60
C ILE A 188 -4.76 -12.31 7.39
N LEU A 189 -4.26 -13.00 6.36
CA LEU A 189 -5.04 -13.40 5.17
C LEU A 189 -6.26 -14.24 5.57
N GLN A 190 -6.04 -15.28 6.38
CA GLN A 190 -7.10 -16.15 6.87
C GLN A 190 -8.16 -15.34 7.64
N HIS A 191 -7.75 -14.45 8.53
CA HIS A 191 -8.66 -13.60 9.29
C HIS A 191 -9.54 -12.73 8.38
N TYR A 192 -8.98 -12.10 7.36
CA TYR A 192 -9.78 -11.31 6.42
C TYR A 192 -10.77 -12.18 5.61
N GLN A 193 -10.37 -13.39 5.24
CA GLN A 193 -11.26 -14.35 4.58
C GLN A 193 -12.42 -14.77 5.50
N GLU A 194 -12.15 -15.02 6.78
CA GLU A 194 -13.18 -15.33 7.80
C GLU A 194 -14.15 -14.17 8.03
N LEU A 195 -13.69 -12.91 7.88
CA LEU A 195 -14.54 -11.72 7.89
C LEU A 195 -15.36 -11.53 6.60
N GLY A 196 -15.19 -12.39 5.58
CA GLY A 196 -15.87 -12.29 4.30
C GLY A 196 -15.31 -11.19 3.38
N VAL A 197 -14.08 -10.71 3.62
CA VAL A 197 -13.40 -9.78 2.72
C VAL A 197 -13.05 -10.49 1.43
N ASP A 198 -13.32 -9.88 0.26
CA ASP A 198 -12.83 -10.39 -1.02
C ASP A 198 -11.32 -10.18 -1.12
N VAL A 199 -10.54 -11.23 -0.82
CA VAL A 199 -9.07 -11.18 -0.82
C VAL A 199 -8.50 -11.96 -2.00
N ARG A 200 -7.68 -11.30 -2.81
CA ARG A 200 -6.80 -11.97 -3.77
C ARG A 200 -5.41 -12.14 -3.14
N TRP A 201 -4.92 -13.37 -3.13
CA TRP A 201 -3.60 -13.71 -2.62
C TRP A 201 -2.67 -14.21 -3.71
N GLU A 202 -1.43 -13.73 -3.71
CA GLU A 202 -0.40 -14.19 -4.64
C GLU A 202 0.94 -14.41 -3.93
N LEU A 203 1.50 -15.61 -4.11
CA LEU A 203 2.87 -15.92 -3.71
C LEU A 203 3.79 -15.78 -4.92
N ASN A 204 4.65 -14.77 -4.90
CA ASN A 204 5.56 -14.45 -6.00
C ASN A 204 6.91 -15.18 -5.82
N PRO A 205 7.61 -15.57 -6.90
CA PRO A 205 8.94 -16.17 -6.77
C PRO A 205 9.97 -15.14 -6.31
N GLY A 206 10.82 -15.50 -5.33
CA GLY A 206 11.99 -14.74 -4.90
C GLY A 206 11.82 -13.99 -3.56
N ASN A 207 12.85 -13.21 -3.24
CA ASN A 207 12.94 -12.47 -1.98
C ASN A 207 12.22 -11.11 -2.03
N HIS A 208 12.33 -10.36 -0.93
CA HIS A 208 11.70 -9.04 -0.73
C HIS A 208 12.07 -7.98 -1.78
N PHE A 209 13.25 -8.07 -2.38
CA PHE A 209 13.77 -7.03 -3.28
C PHE A 209 13.56 -7.37 -4.77
N ARG A 210 13.04 -8.55 -5.08
CA ARG A 210 12.87 -8.99 -6.45
C ARG A 210 11.60 -8.41 -7.06
N ASP A 211 11.75 -7.74 -8.20
CA ASP A 211 10.67 -7.26 -9.08
C ASP A 211 9.61 -6.38 -8.36
N ALA A 212 10.04 -5.52 -7.41
CA ALA A 212 9.12 -4.74 -6.57
C ALA A 212 8.13 -3.87 -7.39
N ALA A 213 8.58 -3.23 -8.47
CA ALA A 213 7.71 -2.44 -9.34
C ALA A 213 6.65 -3.31 -10.03
N MET A 214 7.04 -4.47 -10.56
CA MET A 214 6.13 -5.41 -11.21
C MET A 214 5.12 -6.02 -10.21
N ARG A 215 5.57 -6.40 -9.01
CA ARG A 215 4.68 -6.89 -7.94
C ARG A 215 3.69 -5.81 -7.49
N SER A 216 4.16 -4.56 -7.41
CA SER A 216 3.29 -3.42 -7.09
C SER A 216 2.25 -3.20 -8.19
N ALA A 217 2.65 -3.27 -9.44
CA ALA A 217 1.75 -3.15 -10.58
C ALA A 217 0.69 -4.28 -10.63
N LYS A 218 1.07 -5.53 -10.32
CA LYS A 218 0.13 -6.65 -10.20
C LYS A 218 -0.92 -6.40 -9.11
N GLY A 219 -0.49 -5.92 -7.94
CA GLY A 219 -1.41 -5.61 -6.84
C GLY A 219 -2.37 -4.49 -7.20
N ILE A 220 -1.89 -3.41 -7.82
CA ILE A 220 -2.74 -2.31 -8.29
C ILE A 220 -3.70 -2.81 -9.37
N LYS A 221 -3.21 -3.56 -10.37
CA LYS A 221 -4.08 -4.16 -11.39
C LYS A 221 -5.19 -5.00 -10.75
N ALA A 222 -4.84 -5.86 -9.79
CA ALA A 222 -5.80 -6.73 -9.13
C ALA A 222 -6.94 -5.97 -8.44
N ILE A 223 -6.64 -4.84 -7.80
CA ILE A 223 -7.69 -4.01 -7.14
C ILE A 223 -8.42 -3.08 -8.11
N LEU A 224 -7.94 -2.91 -9.34
CA LEU A 224 -8.64 -2.18 -10.40
C LEU A 224 -9.65 -3.08 -11.14
N GLU A 225 -9.38 -4.37 -11.26
CA GLU A 225 -10.24 -5.33 -11.95
C GLU A 225 -11.50 -5.61 -11.12
N VAL A 226 -12.65 -5.51 -11.76
CA VAL A 226 -13.93 -5.98 -11.19
C VAL A 226 -13.97 -7.50 -11.39
N ARG A 227 -14.30 -8.25 -10.32
CA ARG A 227 -14.72 -9.64 -10.52
C ARG A 227 -16.09 -9.62 -11.18
N GLY A 228 -16.14 -10.10 -12.42
CA GLY A 228 -17.40 -10.36 -13.10
C GLY A 228 -18.16 -11.52 -12.44
#